data_dc1b4c2ecdc123bc7527846677ce712a
#
_entry.id   dc1b4c2ecdc123bc7527846677ce712a
#
_cell.length_a   1.000
_cell.length_b   1.000
_cell.length_c   1.000
_cell.angle_alpha   90.00
_cell.angle_beta   90.00
_cell.angle_gamma   90.00
#
_symmetry.space_group_name_H-M   'P 1'
#
loop_
_entity.id
_entity.type
_entity.pdbx_description
1 polymer ?
#
loop_
_entity_poly.entity_id
_entity_poly.type
_entity_poly.pdbx_seq_one_letter_code
_entity_poly.pdbx_strand_id
1 'polypeptide(L)'
;MPKPPTDTLRQVAAFGRAAVAGGQVAAALPDDVEVSFEFFPPSSERAEANLWDSIQRLAPLNPKYVSVTYGAGGSTRERTHATVKRLLDETDLLPAAHLTCVDATTQEIDTVAQDYWDMGVRHIVALRGDPQDTSGHYTPHAGGYAFACDLVAGLRQIGDFNISVGAYPEVHPEARSAKADMDNLKRKIDAGADQAITQYFFDTDVYLRFVDQARAAGIWVPIIPGIMPIHNFTKVANFSKR
;
A
#
# COMPACT_ATOMS: atom_id res chain seq x y z
N MET A 1 20.48 -21.32 7.33
CA MET A 1 19.91 -20.31 6.43
C MET A 1 18.51 -20.78 6.06
N PRO A 2 17.43 -20.02 6.32
CA PRO A 2 16.10 -20.40 5.89
C PRO A 2 16.01 -20.29 4.36
N LYS A 3 15.37 -21.25 3.72
CA LYS A 3 15.10 -21.27 2.27
C LYS A 3 14.26 -20.03 1.89
N PRO A 4 14.51 -19.40 0.74
CA PRO A 4 13.72 -18.24 0.30
C PRO A 4 12.28 -18.64 -0.05
N PRO A 5 11.30 -17.73 0.09
CA PRO A 5 9.85 -17.98 -0.07
C PRO A 5 9.40 -18.17 -1.54
N THR A 6 10.30 -18.46 -2.47
CA THR A 6 9.99 -18.63 -3.91
C THR A 6 9.03 -19.77 -4.23
N ASP A 7 8.93 -20.80 -3.37
CA ASP A 7 8.01 -21.91 -3.61
C ASP A 7 6.54 -21.53 -3.35
N THR A 8 6.28 -20.64 -2.39
CA THR A 8 4.91 -20.20 -2.02
C THR A 8 4.26 -19.40 -3.16
N LEU A 9 5.01 -18.52 -3.82
CA LEU A 9 4.49 -17.69 -4.91
C LEU A 9 4.20 -18.51 -6.20
N ARG A 10 4.98 -19.57 -6.46
CA ARG A 10 4.68 -20.49 -7.54
C ARG A 10 3.41 -21.31 -7.28
N GLN A 11 3.13 -21.62 -6.01
CA GLN A 11 1.88 -22.29 -5.60
C GLN A 11 0.68 -21.36 -5.75
N VAL A 12 0.80 -20.08 -5.37
CA VAL A 12 -0.26 -19.07 -5.56
C VAL A 12 -0.58 -18.84 -7.04
N ALA A 13 0.43 -18.76 -7.90
CA ALA A 13 0.23 -18.64 -9.36
C ALA A 13 -0.44 -19.89 -9.99
N ALA A 14 -0.18 -21.07 -9.45
CA ALA A 14 -0.86 -22.31 -9.86
C ALA A 14 -2.33 -22.33 -9.39
N PHE A 15 -2.62 -21.79 -8.21
CA PHE A 15 -3.97 -21.72 -7.65
C PHE A 15 -4.88 -20.76 -8.41
N GLY A 16 -4.36 -19.60 -8.86
CA GLY A 16 -5.12 -18.64 -9.68
C GLY A 16 -5.63 -19.22 -11.02
N ARG A 17 -4.95 -20.22 -11.58
CA ARG A 17 -5.41 -20.91 -12.79
C ARG A 17 -6.50 -21.97 -12.52
N ALA A 18 -6.54 -22.52 -11.33
CA ALA A 18 -7.54 -23.53 -10.95
C ALA A 18 -8.88 -22.90 -10.52
N ALA A 19 -8.85 -21.68 -9.97
CA ALA A 19 -10.04 -20.98 -9.47
C ALA A 19 -10.98 -20.43 -10.58
N VAL A 20 -10.50 -20.36 -11.84
CA VAL A 20 -11.29 -19.86 -12.98
C VAL A 20 -12.24 -20.93 -13.56
N ALA A 21 -12.10 -22.19 -13.19
CA ALA A 21 -12.82 -23.30 -13.81
C ALA A 21 -14.12 -23.74 -13.11
N GLY A 22 -14.54 -23.12 -12.02
CA GLY A 22 -15.78 -23.52 -11.35
C GLY A 22 -16.33 -22.44 -10.43
N GLY A 23 -17.52 -21.95 -10.74
CA GLY A 23 -18.23 -20.85 -10.07
C GLY A 23 -18.62 -21.05 -8.61
N GLN A 24 -17.73 -21.55 -7.77
CA GLN A 24 -17.84 -21.49 -6.30
C GLN A 24 -16.68 -20.65 -5.77
N VAL A 25 -17.06 -19.58 -5.06
CA VAL A 25 -16.14 -18.73 -4.32
C VAL A 25 -15.32 -19.57 -3.36
N ALA A 26 -14.04 -19.43 -3.47
CA ALA A 26 -12.99 -20.20 -2.92
C ALA A 26 -13.22 -20.67 -1.49
N ALA A 27 -12.96 -21.95 -1.33
CA ALA A 27 -12.40 -22.49 -0.10
C ALA A 27 -11.31 -21.57 0.47
N ALA A 28 -11.19 -21.54 1.78
CA ALA A 28 -10.18 -20.78 2.52
C ALA A 28 -8.84 -20.75 1.78
N LEU A 29 -8.20 -19.59 1.77
CA LEU A 29 -6.82 -19.46 1.33
C LEU A 29 -5.98 -20.53 2.05
N PRO A 30 -4.94 -21.07 1.40
CA PRO A 30 -3.99 -21.91 2.11
C PRO A 30 -3.55 -21.22 3.41
N ASP A 31 -3.48 -21.95 4.51
CA ASP A 31 -3.19 -21.41 5.85
C ASP A 31 -1.86 -20.62 5.95
N ASP A 32 -1.02 -20.71 4.92
CA ASP A 32 0.27 -20.02 4.82
C ASP A 32 0.23 -18.73 3.98
N VAL A 33 -0.92 -18.34 3.43
CA VAL A 33 -1.07 -17.12 2.61
C VAL A 33 -1.78 -16.03 3.38
N GLU A 34 -1.01 -15.02 3.81
CA GLU A 34 -1.57 -13.81 4.40
C GLU A 34 -2.08 -12.87 3.30
N VAL A 35 -3.28 -12.31 3.48
CA VAL A 35 -3.88 -11.32 2.59
C VAL A 35 -4.14 -10.02 3.32
N SER A 36 -4.17 -8.92 2.57
CA SER A 36 -4.66 -7.62 3.01
C SER A 36 -5.53 -7.02 1.90
N PHE A 37 -6.42 -6.12 2.27
CA PHE A 37 -7.27 -5.41 1.32
C PHE A 37 -7.04 -3.92 1.41
N GLU A 38 -7.09 -3.26 0.24
CA GLU A 38 -6.99 -1.81 0.14
C GLU A 38 -8.35 -1.23 -0.25
N PHE A 39 -8.79 -0.21 0.49
CA PHE A 39 -10.05 0.47 0.29
C PHE A 39 -9.82 1.95 -0.02
N PHE A 40 -10.72 2.51 -0.83
CA PHE A 40 -10.79 3.94 -1.08
C PHE A 40 -11.76 4.59 -0.10
N PRO A 41 -11.43 5.76 0.50
CA PRO A 41 -12.35 6.46 1.36
C PRO A 41 -13.58 6.92 0.54
N PRO A 42 -14.80 6.71 1.07
CA PRO A 42 -16.03 6.96 0.32
C PRO A 42 -16.24 8.46 0.08
N SER A 43 -16.80 8.80 -1.08
CA SER A 43 -17.12 10.19 -1.47
C SER A 43 -18.61 10.55 -1.37
N SER A 44 -19.46 9.60 -0.97
CA SER A 44 -20.91 9.77 -0.81
C SER A 44 -21.45 8.71 0.15
N GLU A 45 -22.65 8.93 0.71
CA GLU A 45 -23.36 7.96 1.57
C GLU A 45 -23.53 6.61 0.88
N ARG A 46 -23.88 6.61 -0.41
CA ARG A 46 -24.00 5.36 -1.17
C ARG A 46 -22.65 4.63 -1.30
N ALA A 47 -21.56 5.36 -1.53
CA ALA A 47 -20.23 4.77 -1.59
C ALA A 47 -19.80 4.23 -0.21
N GLU A 48 -20.20 4.90 0.87
CA GLU A 48 -19.94 4.45 2.24
C GLU A 48 -20.70 3.16 2.55
N ALA A 49 -21.98 3.08 2.23
CA ALA A 49 -22.76 1.85 2.39
C ALA A 49 -22.16 0.67 1.61
N ASN A 50 -21.73 0.91 0.35
CA ASN A 50 -21.09 -0.13 -0.46
C ASN A 50 -19.72 -0.56 0.10
N LEU A 51 -18.94 0.38 0.63
CA LEU A 51 -17.66 0.09 1.29
C LEU A 51 -17.91 -0.80 2.51
N TRP A 52 -18.90 -0.45 3.34
CA TRP A 52 -19.19 -1.19 4.56
C TRP A 52 -19.70 -2.60 4.27
N ASP A 53 -20.57 -2.77 3.27
CA ASP A 53 -20.97 -4.10 2.78
C ASP A 53 -19.77 -4.93 2.33
N SER A 54 -18.85 -4.31 1.60
CA SER A 54 -17.61 -4.99 1.15
C SER A 54 -16.73 -5.40 2.32
N ILE A 55 -16.54 -4.51 3.31
CA ILE A 55 -15.76 -4.81 4.53
C ILE A 55 -16.39 -5.99 5.28
N GLN A 56 -17.69 -5.99 5.50
CA GLN A 56 -18.39 -7.08 6.19
C GLN A 56 -18.24 -8.43 5.47
N ARG A 57 -18.22 -8.42 4.15
CA ARG A 57 -18.03 -9.64 3.34
C ARG A 57 -16.58 -10.13 3.31
N LEU A 58 -15.60 -9.22 3.44
CA LEU A 58 -14.18 -9.56 3.41
C LEU A 58 -13.59 -9.86 4.80
N ALA A 59 -14.17 -9.31 5.86
CA ALA A 59 -13.72 -9.53 7.24
C ALA A 59 -13.61 -11.02 7.64
N PRO A 60 -14.56 -11.90 7.24
CA PRO A 60 -14.45 -13.33 7.54
C PRO A 60 -13.26 -14.05 6.92
N LEU A 61 -12.58 -13.43 5.93
CA LEU A 61 -11.35 -13.96 5.35
C LEU A 61 -10.12 -13.71 6.25
N ASN A 62 -10.34 -13.06 7.40
CA ASN A 62 -9.32 -12.77 8.41
C ASN A 62 -8.06 -12.10 7.80
N PRO A 63 -8.20 -10.95 7.11
CA PRO A 63 -7.05 -10.28 6.51
C PRO A 63 -6.07 -9.83 7.60
N LYS A 64 -4.77 -9.87 7.28
CA LYS A 64 -3.71 -9.43 8.19
C LYS A 64 -3.87 -7.96 8.58
N TYR A 65 -4.32 -7.13 7.64
CA TYR A 65 -4.73 -5.74 7.85
C TYR A 65 -5.61 -5.29 6.68
N VAL A 66 -6.23 -4.14 6.82
CA VAL A 66 -6.92 -3.44 5.74
C VAL A 66 -6.39 -2.03 5.62
N SER A 67 -6.06 -1.57 4.42
CA SER A 67 -5.55 -0.22 4.23
C SER A 67 -6.60 0.71 3.65
N VAL A 68 -6.51 2.00 4.00
CA VAL A 68 -7.38 3.06 3.48
C VAL A 68 -6.51 4.08 2.77
N THR A 69 -6.77 4.30 1.48
CA THR A 69 -5.98 5.19 0.64
C THR A 69 -6.13 6.65 1.03
N TYR A 70 -5.14 7.45 0.62
CA TYR A 70 -5.07 8.89 0.84
C TYR A 70 -5.00 9.58 -0.51
N GLY A 71 -5.90 10.51 -0.80
CA GLY A 71 -5.97 11.17 -2.10
C GLY A 71 -4.79 12.10 -2.36
N ALA A 72 -4.55 12.39 -3.63
CA ALA A 72 -3.51 13.31 -4.08
C ALA A 72 -3.58 14.65 -3.33
N GLY A 73 -2.42 15.17 -2.91
CA GLY A 73 -2.32 16.41 -2.13
C GLY A 73 -3.13 16.42 -0.83
N GLY A 74 -3.40 15.24 -0.23
CA GLY A 74 -4.18 15.17 1.00
C GLY A 74 -5.68 15.43 0.84
N SER A 75 -6.21 15.43 -0.38
CA SER A 75 -7.61 15.79 -0.71
C SER A 75 -8.68 14.93 -0.02
N THR A 76 -8.31 13.78 0.52
CA THR A 76 -9.23 12.88 1.23
C THR A 76 -8.90 12.72 2.71
N ARG A 77 -8.04 13.58 3.29
CA ARG A 77 -7.56 13.46 4.69
C ARG A 77 -8.69 13.14 5.68
N GLU A 78 -9.70 13.99 5.73
CA GLU A 78 -10.83 13.84 6.66
C GLU A 78 -11.61 12.54 6.44
N ARG A 79 -11.85 12.17 5.18
CA ARG A 79 -12.57 10.93 4.83
C ARG A 79 -11.74 9.69 5.15
N THR A 80 -10.45 9.71 4.89
CA THR A 80 -9.54 8.64 5.25
C THR A 80 -9.52 8.45 6.76
N HIS A 81 -9.37 9.54 7.51
CA HIS A 81 -9.37 9.52 8.97
C HIS A 81 -10.69 8.99 9.52
N ALA A 82 -11.84 9.47 9.01
CA ALA A 82 -13.16 8.99 9.44
C ALA A 82 -13.36 7.49 9.14
N THR A 83 -12.91 7.02 7.96
CA THR A 83 -13.00 5.60 7.59
C THR A 83 -12.12 4.73 8.49
N VAL A 84 -10.88 5.15 8.76
CA VAL A 84 -9.94 4.45 9.67
C VAL A 84 -10.51 4.40 11.08
N LYS A 85 -11.03 5.52 11.58
CA LYS A 85 -11.68 5.58 12.90
C LYS A 85 -12.85 4.61 12.98
N ARG A 86 -13.72 4.60 11.99
CA ARG A 86 -14.87 3.71 11.93
C ARG A 86 -14.48 2.23 11.90
N LEU A 87 -13.39 1.88 11.17
CA LEU A 87 -12.84 0.52 11.18
C LEU A 87 -12.42 0.10 12.60
N LEU A 88 -11.73 0.99 13.33
CA LEU A 88 -11.32 0.72 14.72
C LEU A 88 -12.50 0.59 15.68
N ASP A 89 -13.54 1.42 15.52
CA ASP A 89 -14.67 1.47 16.43
C ASP A 89 -15.68 0.32 16.21
N GLU A 90 -15.83 -0.15 14.95
CA GLU A 90 -16.92 -1.05 14.57
C GLU A 90 -16.47 -2.46 14.12
N THR A 91 -15.14 -2.72 14.05
CA THR A 91 -14.62 -4.02 13.59
C THR A 91 -13.40 -4.45 14.38
N ASP A 92 -13.05 -5.75 14.31
CA ASP A 92 -11.79 -6.30 14.82
C ASP A 92 -10.65 -6.24 13.80
N LEU A 93 -10.85 -5.57 12.66
CA LEU A 93 -9.84 -5.45 11.62
C LEU A 93 -8.74 -4.47 12.05
N LEU A 94 -7.51 -4.77 11.64
CA LEU A 94 -6.37 -3.88 11.88
C LEU A 94 -6.24 -2.87 10.72
N PRO A 95 -6.57 -1.60 10.92
CA PRO A 95 -6.45 -0.61 9.86
C PRO A 95 -4.99 -0.16 9.66
N ALA A 96 -4.60 -0.01 8.39
CA ALA A 96 -3.41 0.68 7.94
C ALA A 96 -3.82 2.00 7.26
N ALA A 97 -3.37 3.13 7.79
CA ALA A 97 -3.66 4.42 7.19
C ALA A 97 -2.59 4.78 6.16
N HIS A 98 -3.00 5.16 4.95
CA HIS A 98 -2.06 5.81 4.02
C HIS A 98 -1.77 7.22 4.53
N LEU A 99 -0.51 7.63 4.43
CA LEU A 99 -0.06 8.98 4.76
C LEU A 99 0.94 9.45 3.69
N THR A 100 0.71 10.64 3.17
CA THR A 100 1.58 11.24 2.15
C THR A 100 2.27 12.48 2.70
N CYS A 101 3.47 12.78 2.18
CA CYS A 101 4.21 13.99 2.57
C CYS A 101 4.07 15.15 1.57
N VAL A 102 3.37 14.95 0.45
CA VAL A 102 3.17 16.00 -0.56
C VAL A 102 2.32 17.15 -0.01
N ASP A 103 2.64 18.37 -0.43
CA ASP A 103 1.87 19.61 -0.18
C ASP A 103 1.61 19.94 1.30
N ALA A 104 2.45 19.45 2.22
CA ALA A 104 2.29 19.69 3.65
C ALA A 104 3.64 19.90 4.36
N THR A 105 3.59 20.64 5.47
CA THR A 105 4.74 20.82 6.35
C THR A 105 4.98 19.56 7.20
N THR A 106 6.21 19.38 7.68
CA THR A 106 6.56 18.34 8.64
C THR A 106 5.62 18.34 9.85
N GLN A 107 5.36 19.52 10.41
CA GLN A 107 4.50 19.67 11.60
C GLN A 107 3.06 19.19 11.34
N GLU A 108 2.48 19.50 10.19
CA GLU A 108 1.13 19.05 9.83
C GLU A 108 1.06 17.53 9.69
N ILE A 109 2.10 16.93 9.10
CA ILE A 109 2.18 15.48 8.92
C ILE A 109 2.40 14.78 10.25
N ASP A 110 3.30 15.29 11.08
CA ASP A 110 3.57 14.74 12.41
C ASP A 110 2.33 14.80 13.31
N THR A 111 1.55 15.89 13.21
CA THR A 111 0.27 16.00 13.92
C THR A 111 -0.70 14.90 13.47
N VAL A 112 -0.86 14.68 12.18
CA VAL A 112 -1.72 13.60 11.66
C VAL A 112 -1.23 12.22 12.08
N ALA A 113 0.08 12.00 12.05
CA ALA A 113 0.66 10.72 12.47
C ALA A 113 0.47 10.48 13.98
N GLN A 114 0.60 11.55 14.81
CA GLN A 114 0.32 11.48 16.24
C GLN A 114 -1.16 11.18 16.50
N ASP A 115 -2.08 11.83 15.78
CA ASP A 115 -3.52 11.55 15.89
C ASP A 115 -3.84 10.09 15.57
N TYR A 116 -3.21 9.51 14.52
CA TYR A 116 -3.34 8.09 14.21
C TYR A 116 -2.79 7.20 15.34
N TRP A 117 -1.63 7.55 15.90
CA TRP A 117 -1.04 6.79 17.00
C TRP A 117 -1.95 6.79 18.23
N ASP A 118 -2.47 7.96 18.61
CA ASP A 118 -3.33 8.15 19.77
C ASP A 118 -4.69 7.45 19.59
N MET A 119 -5.18 7.37 18.34
CA MET A 119 -6.39 6.65 17.97
C MET A 119 -6.23 5.12 18.01
N GLY A 120 -5.00 4.61 18.10
CA GLY A 120 -4.72 3.17 18.12
C GLY A 120 -4.28 2.57 16.80
N VAL A 121 -4.11 3.39 15.75
CA VAL A 121 -3.49 2.91 14.48
C VAL A 121 -2.03 2.54 14.75
N ARG A 122 -1.64 1.37 14.28
CA ARG A 122 -0.24 0.88 14.43
C ARG A 122 0.42 0.57 13.09
N HIS A 123 -0.27 0.77 11.98
CA HIS A 123 0.25 0.53 10.64
C HIS A 123 0.03 1.74 9.74
N ILE A 124 1.12 2.23 9.13
CA ILE A 124 1.10 3.34 8.17
C ILE A 124 1.64 2.86 6.82
N VAL A 125 0.94 3.21 5.76
CA VAL A 125 1.48 3.12 4.38
C VAL A 125 2.04 4.50 4.03
N ALA A 126 3.36 4.64 4.16
CA ALA A 126 4.08 5.90 3.97
C ALA A 126 4.44 6.11 2.50
N LEU A 127 3.90 7.16 1.90
CA LEU A 127 4.04 7.49 0.49
C LEU A 127 4.55 8.92 0.32
N ARG A 128 5.18 9.22 -0.83
CA ARG A 128 5.44 10.61 -1.20
C ARG A 128 4.11 11.34 -1.46
N GLY A 129 3.22 10.70 -2.17
CA GLY A 129 2.02 11.26 -2.74
C GLY A 129 2.28 11.96 -4.07
N ASP A 130 1.21 12.17 -4.82
CA ASP A 130 1.24 12.92 -6.07
C ASP A 130 0.74 14.34 -5.81
N PRO A 131 1.36 15.36 -6.42
CA PRO A 131 0.87 16.74 -6.30
C PRO A 131 -0.52 16.88 -6.89
N GLN A 132 -1.30 17.84 -6.40
CA GLN A 132 -2.62 18.14 -6.99
C GLN A 132 -2.51 18.64 -8.43
N ASP A 133 -1.48 19.42 -8.71
CA ASP A 133 -1.13 19.84 -10.07
C ASP A 133 -0.14 18.85 -10.69
N THR A 134 -0.65 18.02 -11.58
CA THR A 134 0.15 17.00 -12.31
C THR A 134 0.83 17.54 -13.56
N SER A 135 0.72 18.84 -13.85
CA SER A 135 1.33 19.48 -15.05
C SER A 135 2.83 19.69 -14.95
N GLY A 136 3.41 19.58 -13.75
CA GLY A 136 4.81 19.84 -13.46
C GLY A 136 5.57 18.65 -12.88
N HIS A 137 6.86 18.84 -12.67
CA HIS A 137 7.68 17.92 -11.89
C HIS A 137 7.38 18.07 -10.40
N TYR A 138 7.45 16.95 -9.66
CA TYR A 138 7.33 17.00 -8.21
C TYR A 138 8.34 17.96 -7.60
N THR A 139 7.85 18.87 -6.75
CA THR A 139 8.67 19.77 -5.96
C THR A 139 8.28 19.60 -4.49
N PRO A 140 9.24 19.26 -3.61
CA PRO A 140 8.96 19.15 -2.18
C PRO A 140 8.41 20.44 -1.61
N HIS A 141 7.45 20.35 -0.68
CA HIS A 141 6.98 21.50 0.07
C HIS A 141 8.11 22.07 0.94
N ALA A 142 8.26 23.41 0.94
CA ALA A 142 9.24 24.06 1.79
C ALA A 142 8.90 23.83 3.28
N GLY A 143 9.81 23.21 4.02
CA GLY A 143 9.56 22.81 5.42
C GLY A 143 8.76 21.51 5.60
N GLY A 144 8.53 20.76 4.52
CA GLY A 144 7.92 19.43 4.55
C GLY A 144 8.96 18.30 4.43
N TYR A 145 8.50 17.07 4.57
CA TYR A 145 9.29 15.90 4.17
C TYR A 145 9.42 15.87 2.65
N ALA A 146 10.65 15.79 2.14
CA ALA A 146 10.88 15.86 0.70
C ALA A 146 10.45 14.58 -0.02
N PHE A 147 10.65 13.41 0.60
CA PHE A 147 10.36 12.11 0.03
C PHE A 147 9.81 11.13 1.07
N ALA A 148 9.29 10.00 0.62
CA ALA A 148 8.78 8.96 1.51
C ALA A 148 9.83 8.44 2.52
N CYS A 149 11.11 8.43 2.19
CA CYS A 149 12.16 8.05 3.15
C CYS A 149 12.26 9.03 4.33
N ASP A 150 12.06 10.33 4.08
CA ASP A 150 12.09 11.34 5.14
C ASP A 150 10.85 11.20 6.04
N LEU A 151 9.69 10.93 5.42
CA LEU A 151 8.45 10.62 6.17
C LEU A 151 8.63 9.36 7.04
N VAL A 152 9.23 8.30 6.51
CA VAL A 152 9.52 7.08 7.30
C VAL A 152 10.38 7.41 8.51
N ALA A 153 11.45 8.19 8.32
CA ALA A 153 12.32 8.59 9.42
C ALA A 153 11.58 9.44 10.47
N GLY A 154 10.68 10.32 10.05
CA GLY A 154 9.82 11.11 10.94
C GLY A 154 8.85 10.23 11.73
N LEU A 155 8.17 9.32 11.08
CA LEU A 155 7.22 8.39 11.72
C LEU A 155 7.89 7.56 12.83
N ARG A 156 9.16 7.17 12.66
CA ARG A 156 9.94 6.46 13.68
C ARG A 156 10.20 7.27 14.94
N GLN A 157 10.10 8.60 14.87
CA GLN A 157 10.22 9.46 16.06
C GLN A 157 8.90 9.61 16.82
N ILE A 158 7.76 9.31 16.16
CA ILE A 158 6.42 9.46 16.74
C ILE A 158 6.01 8.19 17.48
N GLY A 159 6.24 7.01 16.88
CA GLY A 159 5.83 5.75 17.49
C GLY A 159 6.36 4.53 16.75
N ASP A 160 6.20 3.38 17.38
CA ASP A 160 6.60 2.08 16.81
C ASP A 160 5.53 1.56 15.82
N PHE A 161 5.32 2.33 14.76
CA PHE A 161 4.45 1.91 13.67
C PHE A 161 5.04 0.75 12.88
N ASN A 162 4.21 -0.14 12.37
CA ASN A 162 4.54 -0.97 11.22
C ASN A 162 4.45 -0.09 9.97
N ILE A 163 5.55 0.13 9.26
CA ILE A 163 5.60 1.05 8.12
C ILE A 163 5.75 0.29 6.81
N SER A 164 4.74 0.39 5.96
CA SER A 164 4.80 -0.04 4.56
C SER A 164 5.18 1.10 3.64
N VAL A 165 5.93 0.81 2.58
CA VAL A 165 6.27 1.78 1.54
C VAL A 165 5.95 1.24 0.15
N GLY A 166 5.66 2.12 -0.81
CA GLY A 166 5.42 1.73 -2.20
C GLY A 166 6.69 1.26 -2.90
N ALA A 167 6.54 0.25 -3.78
CA ALA A 167 7.57 -0.26 -4.67
C ALA A 167 7.00 -0.44 -6.09
N TYR A 168 7.84 -0.40 -7.13
CA TYR A 168 7.40 -0.40 -8.52
C TYR A 168 8.12 -1.50 -9.31
N PRO A 169 7.45 -2.66 -9.55
CA PRO A 169 8.05 -3.74 -10.34
C PRO A 169 8.38 -3.33 -11.78
N GLU A 170 7.58 -2.41 -12.36
CA GLU A 170 7.74 -1.89 -13.73
C GLU A 170 8.48 -0.55 -13.78
N VAL A 171 9.15 -0.14 -12.69
CA VAL A 171 9.84 1.16 -12.53
C VAL A 171 8.86 2.34 -12.40
N HIS A 172 9.09 3.18 -11.41
CA HIS A 172 8.29 4.40 -11.22
C HIS A 172 8.40 5.32 -12.43
N PRO A 173 7.29 5.88 -12.95
CA PRO A 173 7.29 6.74 -14.16
C PRO A 173 8.25 7.93 -14.10
N GLU A 174 8.46 8.52 -12.92
CA GLU A 174 9.39 9.64 -12.73
C GLU A 174 10.82 9.19 -12.41
N ALA A 175 11.10 7.89 -12.29
CA ALA A 175 12.44 7.42 -12.00
C ALA A 175 13.34 7.57 -13.23
N ARG A 176 14.56 8.06 -13.03
CA ARG A 176 15.53 8.23 -14.11
C ARG A 176 16.02 6.89 -14.69
N SER A 177 15.91 5.82 -13.95
CA SER A 177 16.25 4.45 -14.34
C SER A 177 15.75 3.44 -13.31
N ALA A 178 15.68 2.16 -13.70
CA ALA A 178 15.37 1.06 -12.78
C ALA A 178 16.32 1.00 -11.58
N LYS A 179 17.61 1.29 -11.80
CA LYS A 179 18.57 1.37 -10.70
C LYS A 179 18.25 2.50 -9.73
N ALA A 180 17.91 3.69 -10.23
CA ALA A 180 17.59 4.83 -9.38
C ALA A 180 16.30 4.57 -8.56
N ASP A 181 15.32 3.86 -9.12
CA ASP A 181 14.12 3.46 -8.41
C ASP A 181 14.41 2.41 -7.32
N MET A 182 15.25 1.43 -7.62
CA MET A 182 15.71 0.45 -6.62
C MET A 182 16.51 1.12 -5.50
N ASP A 183 17.40 2.06 -5.81
CA ASP A 183 18.13 2.85 -4.82
C ASP A 183 17.17 3.71 -3.97
N ASN A 184 16.07 4.19 -4.55
CA ASN A 184 15.03 4.90 -3.82
C ASN A 184 14.26 3.98 -2.86
N LEU A 185 13.90 2.76 -3.29
CA LEU A 185 13.30 1.76 -2.42
C LEU A 185 14.25 1.43 -1.26
N LYS A 186 15.53 1.20 -1.56
CA LYS A 186 16.53 0.93 -0.53
C LYS A 186 16.59 2.03 0.53
N ARG A 187 16.59 3.31 0.13
CA ARG A 187 16.59 4.44 1.08
C ARG A 187 15.37 4.43 2.00
N LYS A 188 14.19 4.07 1.49
CA LYS A 188 12.97 3.95 2.32
C LYS A 188 13.10 2.84 3.36
N ILE A 189 13.69 1.70 2.97
CA ILE A 189 13.94 0.59 3.89
C ILE A 189 14.99 0.96 4.93
N ASP A 190 16.11 1.58 4.49
CA ASP A 190 17.19 2.01 5.39
C ASP A 190 16.73 3.11 6.37
N ALA A 191 15.71 3.90 6.00
CA ALA A 191 15.07 4.86 6.89
C ALA A 191 14.19 4.21 7.96
N GLY A 192 13.91 2.91 7.84
CA GLY A 192 13.20 2.14 8.85
C GLY A 192 11.87 1.54 8.39
N ALA A 193 11.53 1.47 7.10
CA ALA A 193 10.33 0.78 6.66
C ALA A 193 10.44 -0.74 6.88
N ASP A 194 9.35 -1.36 7.35
CA ASP A 194 9.30 -2.78 7.70
C ASP A 194 8.98 -3.67 6.51
N GLN A 195 8.29 -3.14 5.50
CA GLN A 195 7.89 -3.89 4.31
C GLN A 195 7.64 -2.97 3.13
N ALA A 196 7.62 -3.55 1.93
CA ALA A 196 7.24 -2.86 0.69
C ALA A 196 5.97 -3.48 0.11
N ILE A 197 5.05 -2.65 -0.36
CA ILE A 197 3.87 -3.07 -1.14
C ILE A 197 4.11 -2.62 -2.58
N THR A 198 4.00 -3.54 -3.53
CA THR A 198 4.21 -3.17 -4.92
C THR A 198 3.00 -2.46 -5.52
N GLN A 199 3.24 -1.58 -6.49
CA GLN A 199 2.20 -1.22 -7.44
C GLN A 199 1.68 -2.51 -8.10
N TYR A 200 0.39 -2.54 -8.46
CA TYR A 200 -0.17 -3.71 -9.13
C TYR A 200 0.52 -3.97 -10.48
N PHE A 201 0.55 -5.20 -10.88
CA PHE A 201 1.14 -5.68 -12.12
C PHE A 201 0.28 -6.81 -12.70
N PHE A 202 0.46 -7.09 -14.00
CA PHE A 202 -0.29 -8.14 -14.69
C PHE A 202 0.60 -9.30 -15.16
N ASP A 203 1.92 -9.11 -15.15
CA ASP A 203 2.90 -10.14 -15.48
C ASP A 203 3.66 -10.54 -14.21
N THR A 204 3.44 -11.79 -13.77
CA THR A 204 4.08 -12.34 -12.58
C THR A 204 5.61 -12.39 -12.70
N ASP A 205 6.15 -12.58 -13.90
CA ASP A 205 7.60 -12.63 -14.10
C ASP A 205 8.26 -11.27 -13.86
N VAL A 206 7.53 -10.16 -14.08
CA VAL A 206 8.01 -8.81 -13.73
C VAL A 206 8.20 -8.71 -12.22
N TYR A 207 7.23 -9.15 -11.44
CA TYR A 207 7.33 -9.15 -9.99
C TYR A 207 8.46 -10.05 -9.48
N LEU A 208 8.60 -11.26 -10.01
CA LEU A 208 9.64 -12.19 -9.57
C LEU A 208 11.05 -11.63 -9.85
N ARG A 209 11.27 -11.07 -11.05
CA ARG A 209 12.54 -10.39 -11.39
C ARG A 209 12.80 -9.19 -10.48
N PHE A 210 11.77 -8.42 -10.15
CA PHE A 210 11.91 -7.28 -9.23
C PHE A 210 12.34 -7.74 -7.83
N VAL A 211 11.74 -8.81 -7.30
CA VAL A 211 12.14 -9.38 -6.00
C VAL A 211 13.61 -9.82 -6.03
N ASP A 212 14.05 -10.51 -7.09
CA ASP A 212 15.44 -10.95 -7.24
C ASP A 212 16.40 -9.74 -7.26
N GLN A 213 16.06 -8.68 -7.98
CA GLN A 213 16.84 -7.42 -8.02
C GLN A 213 16.87 -6.73 -6.66
N ALA A 214 15.76 -6.70 -5.93
CA ALA A 214 15.69 -6.14 -4.59
C ALA A 214 16.58 -6.91 -3.61
N ARG A 215 16.58 -8.25 -3.68
CA ARG A 215 17.47 -9.10 -2.87
C ARG A 215 18.94 -8.86 -3.21
N ALA A 216 19.26 -8.73 -4.49
CA ALA A 216 20.62 -8.38 -4.95
C ALA A 216 21.07 -6.98 -4.48
N ALA A 217 20.12 -6.04 -4.33
CA ALA A 217 20.35 -4.70 -3.77
C ALA A 217 20.43 -4.68 -2.22
N GLY A 218 20.31 -5.82 -1.55
CA GLY A 218 20.36 -5.94 -0.08
C GLY A 218 19.06 -5.55 0.63
N ILE A 219 17.92 -5.59 -0.05
CA ILE A 219 16.59 -5.38 0.53
C ILE A 219 16.02 -6.74 0.95
N TRP A 220 15.88 -6.97 2.26
CA TRP A 220 15.46 -8.26 2.81
C TRP A 220 14.08 -8.24 3.48
N VAL A 221 13.47 -7.07 3.65
CA VAL A 221 12.11 -6.94 4.17
C VAL A 221 11.09 -7.66 3.26
N PRO A 222 9.91 -8.02 3.77
CA PRO A 222 8.83 -8.53 2.92
C PRO A 222 8.51 -7.57 1.78
N ILE A 223 8.33 -8.14 0.57
CA ILE A 223 7.82 -7.41 -0.61
C ILE A 223 6.47 -8.03 -0.95
N ILE A 224 5.41 -7.29 -0.67
CA ILE A 224 4.03 -7.75 -0.79
C ILE A 224 3.53 -7.40 -2.19
N PRO A 225 3.07 -8.38 -3.00
CA PRO A 225 2.54 -8.10 -4.32
C PRO A 225 1.20 -7.37 -4.23
N GLY A 226 1.10 -6.20 -4.87
CA GLY A 226 -0.17 -5.53 -5.11
C GLY A 226 -0.92 -6.21 -6.25
N ILE A 227 -2.17 -6.60 -6.02
CA ILE A 227 -3.01 -7.28 -7.01
C ILE A 227 -4.25 -6.44 -7.28
N MET A 228 -4.49 -6.14 -8.56
CA MET A 228 -5.70 -5.45 -9.03
C MET A 228 -6.68 -6.47 -9.61
N PRO A 229 -7.82 -6.77 -8.95
CA PRO A 229 -8.84 -7.65 -9.50
C PRO A 229 -9.47 -7.05 -10.77
N ILE A 230 -9.45 -7.80 -11.88
CA ILE A 230 -10.02 -7.35 -13.15
C ILE A 230 -11.52 -7.71 -13.19
N HIS A 231 -12.35 -6.92 -12.54
CA HIS A 231 -13.81 -7.06 -12.60
C HIS A 231 -14.45 -6.35 -13.82
N ASN A 232 -13.75 -5.35 -14.36
CA ASN A 232 -14.15 -4.60 -15.57
C ASN A 232 -12.90 -4.17 -16.32
N PHE A 233 -12.63 -4.81 -17.45
CA PHE A 233 -11.43 -4.56 -18.24
C PHE A 233 -11.27 -3.10 -18.66
N THR A 234 -12.33 -2.47 -19.15
CA THR A 234 -12.27 -1.08 -19.61
C THR A 234 -11.92 -0.11 -18.48
N LYS A 235 -12.51 -0.31 -17.28
CA LYS A 235 -12.19 0.52 -16.11
C LYS A 235 -10.76 0.33 -15.67
N VAL A 236 -10.29 -0.91 -15.55
CA VAL A 236 -8.92 -1.22 -15.15
C VAL A 236 -7.93 -0.69 -16.18
N ALA A 237 -8.16 -0.90 -17.49
CA ALA A 237 -7.29 -0.38 -18.54
C ALA A 237 -7.22 1.18 -18.56
N ASN A 238 -8.32 1.86 -18.24
CA ASN A 238 -8.31 3.33 -18.12
C ASN A 238 -7.61 3.80 -16.85
N PHE A 239 -7.70 3.06 -15.76
CA PHE A 239 -6.98 3.35 -14.52
C PHE A 239 -5.47 3.17 -14.69
N SER A 240 -5.05 2.14 -15.43
CA SER A 240 -3.63 1.84 -15.71
C SER A 240 -2.93 2.80 -16.67
N LYS A 241 -3.66 3.74 -17.28
CA LYS A 241 -3.10 4.78 -18.18
C LYS A 241 -2.74 6.07 -17.45
N ARG A 242 -3.04 6.17 -16.18
CA ARG A 242 -2.76 7.33 -15.33
C ARG A 242 -1.44 7.16 -14.62
#